data_ab572188a22928a66649d5fe066325d6
#
_entry.id   ab572188a22928a66649d5fe066325d6
#
_cell.length_a   1.000
_cell.length_b   1.000
_cell.length_c   1.000
_cell.angle_alpha   90.00
_cell.angle_beta   90.00
_cell.angle_gamma   90.00
#
_symmetry.space_group_name_H-M   'P 1'
#
loop_
_entity.id
_entity.type
_entity.pdbx_description
1 polymer ?
#
loop_
_entity_poly.entity_id
_entity_poly.type
_entity_poly.pdbx_seq_one_letter_code
_entity_poly.pdbx_strand_id
1 'polypeptide(L)'
;LVSSRGLGDVYKRQDINHDVIKEFCIDEVIRRVLPAELLNDQTEYLINPTGNFVIGGPQGDAGLTGRKIIVDTYGGWARHGGGAFSGKDPSKVDRSAAYFTRWVAKNIVAAGLAEACELEVAYAIGHPYPTSIHVDTFGTGEVEDAKIAAAAQAVFSFKPADIVSQLDLLRPIYRKSTH
;
A
#
# COMPACT_ATOMS: atom_id res chain seq x y z
N LEU A 1 -3.53 -21.89 1.03
CA LEU A 1 -3.80 -20.56 0.45
C LEU A 1 -4.34 -20.77 -0.96
N VAL A 2 -5.67 -20.77 -1.05
CA VAL A 2 -6.29 -20.60 -2.37
C VAL A 2 -5.93 -19.19 -2.79
N SER A 3 -5.13 -19.03 -3.83
CA SER A 3 -4.82 -17.71 -4.34
C SER A 3 -6.13 -16.99 -4.64
N SER A 4 -6.19 -15.69 -4.41
CA SER A 4 -7.34 -14.86 -4.77
C SER A 4 -7.74 -15.04 -6.25
N ARG A 5 -6.81 -15.49 -7.09
CA ARG A 5 -7.04 -15.86 -8.48
C ARG A 5 -7.84 -17.16 -8.61
N GLY A 6 -7.63 -18.17 -7.77
CA GLY A 6 -8.39 -19.41 -7.85
C GLY A 6 -9.89 -19.19 -7.66
N LEU A 7 -10.30 -18.40 -6.69
CA LEU A 7 -11.70 -18.02 -6.49
C LEU A 7 -12.20 -17.08 -7.58
N GLY A 8 -11.40 -16.08 -7.96
CA GLY A 8 -11.75 -15.15 -9.04
C GLY A 8 -11.93 -15.84 -10.38
N ASP A 9 -11.15 -16.86 -10.68
CA ASP A 9 -11.23 -17.61 -11.93
C ASP A 9 -12.47 -18.51 -12.00
N VAL A 10 -12.93 -19.05 -10.88
CA VAL A 10 -14.20 -19.78 -10.83
C VAL A 10 -15.39 -18.88 -11.20
N TYR A 11 -15.41 -17.65 -10.71
CA TYR A 11 -16.46 -16.67 -11.04
C TYR A 11 -16.33 -16.13 -12.47
N LYS A 12 -15.11 -15.97 -12.99
CA LYS A 12 -14.86 -15.51 -14.37
C LYS A 12 -15.27 -16.50 -15.47
N ARG A 13 -15.48 -17.77 -15.12
CA ARG A 13 -15.90 -18.82 -16.06
C ARG A 13 -17.42 -18.89 -16.25
N GLN A 14 -18.19 -18.03 -15.62
CA GLN A 14 -19.61 -17.95 -15.89
C GLN A 14 -19.84 -17.35 -17.29
N ASP A 15 -20.81 -17.87 -18.01
CA ASP A 15 -21.22 -17.40 -19.34
C ASP A 15 -21.95 -16.02 -19.23
N ILE A 16 -21.21 -15.02 -18.80
CA ILE A 16 -21.70 -13.65 -18.76
C ILE A 16 -21.06 -12.91 -19.92
N ASN A 17 -21.90 -12.26 -20.73
CA ASN A 17 -21.44 -11.44 -21.83
C ASN A 17 -20.54 -10.30 -21.33
N HIS A 18 -19.43 -10.07 -22.04
CA HIS A 18 -18.46 -9.02 -21.70
C HIS A 18 -19.11 -7.63 -21.61
N ASP A 19 -20.07 -7.31 -22.49
CA ASP A 19 -20.76 -6.02 -22.48
C ASP A 19 -21.56 -5.80 -21.20
N VAL A 20 -22.20 -6.87 -20.69
CA VAL A 20 -22.92 -6.84 -19.39
C VAL A 20 -21.97 -6.55 -18.23
N ILE A 21 -20.78 -7.18 -18.26
CA ILE A 21 -19.74 -6.94 -17.23
C ILE A 21 -19.26 -5.48 -17.33
N LYS A 22 -19.02 -4.99 -18.54
CA LYS A 22 -18.55 -3.63 -18.77
C LYS A 22 -19.55 -2.60 -18.29
N GLU A 23 -20.82 -2.76 -18.65
CA GLU A 23 -21.91 -1.89 -18.24
C GLU A 23 -22.07 -1.88 -16.71
N PHE A 24 -22.09 -3.06 -16.09
CA PHE A 24 -22.12 -3.18 -14.63
C PHE A 24 -20.95 -2.48 -13.95
N CYS A 25 -19.71 -2.69 -14.43
CA CYS A 25 -18.54 -2.06 -13.84
C CYS A 25 -18.56 -0.53 -13.95
N ILE A 26 -19.06 0.00 -15.07
CA ILE A 26 -19.18 1.45 -15.26
C ILE A 26 -20.27 2.02 -14.33
N ASP A 27 -21.46 1.45 -14.35
CA ASP A 27 -22.61 2.05 -13.69
C ASP A 27 -22.66 1.77 -12.19
N GLU A 28 -22.34 0.53 -11.78
CA GLU A 28 -22.47 0.10 -10.40
C GLU A 28 -21.19 0.26 -9.58
N VAL A 29 -20.05 0.42 -10.23
CA VAL A 29 -18.77 0.57 -9.53
C VAL A 29 -18.15 1.94 -9.81
N ILE A 30 -17.76 2.23 -11.05
CA ILE A 30 -16.96 3.43 -11.37
C ILE A 30 -17.74 4.71 -11.05
N ARG A 31 -18.97 4.83 -11.55
CA ARG A 31 -19.82 6.02 -11.34
C ARG A 31 -20.28 6.21 -9.89
N ARG A 32 -20.25 5.16 -9.08
CA ARG A 32 -20.60 5.25 -7.65
C ARG A 32 -19.42 5.57 -6.76
N VAL A 33 -18.21 5.22 -7.20
CA VAL A 33 -16.98 5.39 -6.40
C VAL A 33 -16.25 6.67 -6.77
N LEU A 34 -16.21 7.02 -8.06
CA LEU A 34 -15.51 8.21 -8.51
C LEU A 34 -16.43 9.44 -8.53
N PRO A 35 -15.94 10.60 -8.09
CA PRO A 35 -16.62 11.88 -8.25
C PRO A 35 -16.98 12.16 -9.72
N ALA A 36 -18.20 12.64 -9.97
CA ALA A 36 -18.70 12.85 -11.33
C ALA A 36 -17.86 13.85 -12.14
N GLU A 37 -17.24 14.81 -11.47
CA GLU A 37 -16.37 15.81 -12.08
C GLU A 37 -15.06 15.25 -12.64
N LEU A 38 -14.68 14.03 -12.25
CA LEU A 38 -13.51 13.32 -12.78
C LEU A 38 -13.84 12.47 -14.02
N LEU A 39 -15.14 12.34 -14.34
CA LEU A 39 -15.60 11.55 -15.48
C LEU A 39 -16.14 12.48 -16.56
N ASN A 40 -15.68 12.28 -17.79
CA ASN A 40 -16.14 13.05 -18.96
C ASN A 40 -16.18 12.19 -20.22
N ASP A 41 -16.57 12.77 -21.35
CA ASP A 41 -16.71 12.06 -22.63
C ASP A 41 -15.37 11.52 -23.20
N GLN A 42 -14.23 11.96 -22.64
CA GLN A 42 -12.91 11.48 -23.01
C GLN A 42 -12.41 10.37 -22.07
N THR A 43 -13.20 10.02 -21.01
CA THR A 43 -12.84 8.97 -20.08
C THR A 43 -12.91 7.60 -20.78
N GLU A 44 -11.77 6.94 -20.88
CA GLU A 44 -11.66 5.60 -21.45
C GLU A 44 -11.85 4.54 -20.36
N TYR A 45 -12.75 3.59 -20.61
CA TYR A 45 -13.03 2.50 -19.69
C TYR A 45 -12.42 1.19 -20.19
N LEU A 46 -11.31 0.79 -19.59
CA LEU A 46 -10.58 -0.45 -19.92
C LEU A 46 -11.01 -1.59 -18.99
N ILE A 47 -12.10 -2.27 -19.35
CA ILE A 47 -12.66 -3.39 -18.57
C ILE A 47 -12.45 -4.68 -19.35
N ASN A 48 -11.61 -5.57 -18.80
CA ASN A 48 -11.19 -6.81 -19.45
C ASN A 48 -10.83 -6.62 -20.94
N PRO A 49 -9.90 -5.69 -21.29
CA PRO A 49 -9.62 -5.36 -22.69
C PRO A 49 -9.06 -6.52 -23.51
N THR A 50 -8.55 -7.58 -22.85
CA THR A 50 -8.07 -8.82 -23.50
C THR A 50 -9.18 -9.86 -23.69
N GLY A 51 -10.42 -9.57 -23.31
CA GLY A 51 -11.56 -10.48 -23.42
C GLY A 51 -11.62 -11.54 -22.34
N ASN A 52 -12.24 -12.68 -22.65
CA ASN A 52 -12.48 -13.73 -21.68
C ASN A 52 -11.21 -14.45 -21.26
N PHE A 53 -11.04 -14.61 -19.96
CA PHE A 53 -9.98 -15.43 -19.38
C PHE A 53 -10.50 -16.87 -19.21
N VAL A 54 -10.19 -17.74 -20.18
CA VAL A 54 -10.78 -19.08 -20.27
C VAL A 54 -10.05 -20.09 -19.37
N ILE A 55 -8.70 -20.04 -19.34
CA ILE A 55 -7.90 -20.93 -18.51
C ILE A 55 -7.63 -20.26 -17.17
N GLY A 56 -8.16 -20.83 -16.09
CA GLY A 56 -8.00 -20.28 -14.75
C GLY A 56 -7.32 -21.24 -13.78
N GLY A 57 -7.19 -20.76 -12.54
CA GLY A 57 -6.55 -21.51 -11.46
C GLY A 57 -5.03 -21.72 -11.67
N PRO A 58 -4.43 -22.71 -10.98
CA PRO A 58 -2.98 -22.95 -11.02
C PRO A 58 -2.43 -23.28 -12.41
N GLN A 59 -3.28 -23.79 -13.30
CA GLN A 59 -2.89 -24.07 -14.68
C GLN A 59 -2.69 -22.79 -15.51
N GLY A 60 -3.49 -21.74 -15.25
CA GLY A 60 -3.33 -20.46 -15.91
C GLY A 60 -2.20 -19.63 -15.33
N ASP A 61 -2.16 -19.54 -14.02
CA ASP A 61 -1.12 -18.79 -13.30
C ASP A 61 -1.13 -19.19 -11.81
N ALA A 62 0.01 -19.57 -11.26
CA ALA A 62 0.18 -19.82 -9.85
C ALA A 62 0.58 -18.52 -9.12
N GLY A 63 -0.35 -17.96 -8.34
CA GLY A 63 -0.08 -16.79 -7.52
C GLY A 63 0.77 -17.11 -6.30
N LEU A 64 1.64 -16.19 -5.93
CA LEU A 64 2.44 -16.24 -4.70
C LEU A 64 2.15 -15.03 -3.83
N THR A 65 2.14 -15.26 -2.51
CA THR A 65 2.01 -14.18 -1.52
C THR A 65 3.19 -13.19 -1.62
N GLY A 66 2.91 -11.90 -1.52
CA GLY A 66 3.93 -10.85 -1.57
C GLY A 66 4.48 -10.55 -2.97
N ARG A 67 3.82 -10.99 -4.03
CA ARG A 67 4.18 -10.68 -5.44
C ARG A 67 3.51 -9.41 -5.99
N LYS A 68 2.67 -8.75 -5.20
CA LYS A 68 1.96 -7.50 -5.55
C LYS A 68 2.20 -6.41 -4.51
N ILE A 69 3.47 -6.22 -4.15
CA ILE A 69 3.89 -5.34 -3.06
C ILE A 69 3.48 -3.88 -3.27
N ILE A 70 3.43 -3.41 -4.49
CA ILE A 70 3.00 -2.04 -4.81
C ILE A 70 1.48 -1.91 -4.64
N VAL A 71 0.71 -2.91 -5.08
CA VAL A 71 -0.75 -2.94 -4.86
C VAL A 71 -1.08 -3.08 -3.36
N ASP A 72 -0.29 -3.88 -2.64
CA ASP A 72 -0.46 -4.10 -1.20
C ASP A 72 -0.11 -2.86 -0.35
N THR A 73 0.44 -1.81 -0.95
CA THR A 73 0.84 -0.57 -0.28
C THR A 73 0.11 0.65 -0.85
N TYR A 74 0.76 1.44 -1.70
CA TYR A 74 0.22 2.74 -2.16
C TYR A 74 -0.11 2.79 -3.66
N GLY A 75 -0.06 1.65 -4.37
CA GLY A 75 -0.46 1.56 -5.78
C GLY A 75 0.42 2.36 -6.74
N GLY A 76 1.66 2.68 -6.37
CA GLY A 76 2.57 3.52 -7.14
C GLY A 76 2.46 5.02 -6.85
N TRP A 77 1.60 5.43 -5.92
CA TRP A 77 1.47 6.82 -5.51
C TRP A 77 2.65 7.29 -4.64
N ALA A 78 3.23 6.42 -3.82
CA ALA A 78 4.43 6.67 -3.03
C ALA A 78 5.56 5.72 -3.41
N ARG A 79 6.79 6.07 -3.05
CA ARG A 79 7.97 5.21 -3.22
C ARG A 79 7.87 3.97 -2.36
N HIS A 80 8.55 2.91 -2.76
CA HIS A 80 8.52 1.62 -2.08
C HIS A 80 9.93 1.03 -1.98
N GLY A 81 10.30 0.55 -0.78
CA GLY A 81 11.60 -0.05 -0.52
C GLY A 81 11.79 -1.49 -1.03
N GLY A 82 10.74 -2.10 -1.60
CA GLY A 82 10.80 -3.46 -2.18
C GLY A 82 10.42 -4.58 -1.22
N GLY A 83 10.19 -4.31 0.06
CA GLY A 83 9.86 -5.32 1.07
C GLY A 83 8.40 -5.80 0.98
N ALA A 84 8.18 -7.12 0.93
CA ALA A 84 6.85 -7.71 1.08
C ALA A 84 6.45 -7.78 2.56
N PHE A 85 5.15 -7.65 2.85
CA PHE A 85 4.64 -7.71 4.23
C PHE A 85 4.21 -9.12 4.61
N SER A 86 3.50 -9.77 3.75
CA SER A 86 2.86 -11.06 4.00
C SER A 86 3.87 -12.14 4.39
N GLY A 87 3.56 -12.91 5.42
CA GLY A 87 4.42 -13.97 5.93
C GLY A 87 5.57 -13.51 6.85
N LYS A 88 5.74 -12.20 7.04
CA LYS A 88 6.78 -11.66 7.93
C LYS A 88 6.21 -11.36 9.33
N ASP A 89 6.93 -11.75 10.35
CA ASP A 89 6.67 -11.34 11.73
C ASP A 89 7.16 -9.90 11.99
N PRO A 90 6.77 -9.27 13.12
CA PRO A 90 7.11 -7.87 13.39
C PRO A 90 8.61 -7.57 13.56
N SER A 91 9.47 -8.57 13.70
CA SER A 91 10.92 -8.36 13.75
C SER A 91 11.51 -7.95 12.39
N LYS A 92 10.76 -8.13 11.31
CA LYS A 92 11.18 -7.79 9.95
C LYS A 92 10.85 -6.32 9.65
N VAL A 93 11.87 -5.50 9.52
CA VAL A 93 11.73 -4.06 9.29
C VAL A 93 11.02 -3.71 7.98
N ASP A 94 11.10 -4.55 6.96
CA ASP A 94 10.32 -4.40 5.72
C ASP A 94 8.82 -4.21 6.00
N ARG A 95 8.31 -4.82 7.06
CA ARG A 95 6.92 -4.72 7.47
C ARG A 95 6.73 -3.72 8.61
N SER A 96 7.45 -3.88 9.71
CA SER A 96 7.28 -3.06 10.91
C SER A 96 7.68 -1.60 10.67
N ALA A 97 8.80 -1.35 9.99
CA ALA A 97 9.22 0.01 9.68
C ALA A 97 8.30 0.67 8.66
N ALA A 98 7.76 -0.05 7.68
CA ALA A 98 6.78 0.51 6.74
C ALA A 98 5.51 0.99 7.46
N TYR A 99 4.99 0.22 8.42
CA TYR A 99 3.85 0.67 9.24
C TYR A 99 4.20 1.86 10.13
N PHE A 100 5.41 1.85 10.67
CA PHE A 100 5.88 2.90 11.56
C PHE A 100 6.10 4.22 10.82
N THR A 101 6.77 4.20 9.68
CA THR A 101 6.98 5.41 8.86
C THR A 101 5.66 6.01 8.40
N ARG A 102 4.68 5.18 8.01
CA ARG A 102 3.33 5.66 7.73
C ARG A 102 2.70 6.36 8.94
N TRP A 103 2.82 5.76 10.12
CA TRP A 103 2.30 6.36 11.35
C TRP A 103 2.98 7.68 11.68
N VAL A 104 4.30 7.76 11.55
CA VAL A 104 5.07 9.00 11.73
C VAL A 104 4.65 10.07 10.71
N ALA A 105 4.56 9.71 9.42
CA ALA A 105 4.11 10.63 8.37
C ALA A 105 2.72 11.21 8.66
N LYS A 106 1.79 10.36 9.11
CA LYS A 106 0.45 10.81 9.52
C LYS A 106 0.49 11.78 10.72
N ASN A 107 1.40 11.58 11.66
CA ASN A 107 1.56 12.51 12.79
C ASN A 107 2.14 13.85 12.34
N ILE A 108 3.10 13.86 11.40
CA ILE A 108 3.65 15.10 10.82
C ILE A 108 2.55 15.92 10.16
N VAL A 109 1.73 15.30 9.32
CA VAL A 109 0.60 15.98 8.65
C VAL A 109 -0.46 16.41 9.67
N ALA A 110 -0.82 15.56 10.62
CA ALA A 110 -1.79 15.89 11.66
C ALA A 110 -1.33 17.03 12.60
N ALA A 111 -0.02 17.20 12.76
CA ALA A 111 0.56 18.32 13.49
C ALA A 111 0.57 19.65 12.69
N GLY A 112 0.12 19.62 11.43
CA GLY A 112 0.11 20.80 10.56
C GLY A 112 1.50 21.20 10.05
N LEU A 113 2.47 20.31 10.10
CA LEU A 113 3.84 20.60 9.64
C LEU A 113 4.01 20.48 8.13
N ALA A 114 3.10 19.78 7.46
CA ALA A 114 3.05 19.64 6.01
C ALA A 114 1.65 19.17 5.58
N GLU A 115 1.25 19.41 4.32
CA GLU A 115 0.02 18.87 3.74
C GLU A 115 0.20 17.41 3.30
N ALA A 116 1.41 17.06 2.86
CA ALA A 116 1.81 15.71 2.45
C ALA A 116 3.20 15.40 3.00
N CYS A 117 3.46 14.12 3.29
CA CYS A 117 4.75 13.71 3.83
C CYS A 117 5.07 12.26 3.46
N GLU A 118 6.29 12.06 2.97
CA GLU A 118 6.89 10.74 2.75
C GLU A 118 8.14 10.60 3.61
N LEU A 119 8.31 9.42 4.26
CA LEU A 119 9.52 9.09 5.00
C LEU A 119 10.22 7.90 4.37
N GLU A 120 11.52 8.04 4.18
CA GLU A 120 12.43 6.96 3.86
C GLU A 120 13.31 6.64 5.06
N VAL A 121 13.39 5.36 5.41
CA VAL A 121 14.24 4.89 6.52
C VAL A 121 15.07 3.71 6.03
N ALA A 122 16.39 3.81 6.20
CA ALA A 122 17.32 2.74 5.84
C ALA A 122 17.89 2.07 7.10
N TYR A 123 18.07 0.75 7.03
CA TYR A 123 18.66 -0.06 8.10
C TYR A 123 19.80 -0.90 7.57
N ALA A 124 20.79 -1.14 8.43
CA ALA A 124 21.85 -2.12 8.19
C ALA A 124 21.64 -3.34 9.08
N ILE A 125 21.80 -4.53 8.52
CA ILE A 125 21.68 -5.80 9.27
C ILE A 125 22.71 -5.80 10.43
N GLY A 126 22.24 -6.17 11.62
CA GLY A 126 23.09 -6.18 12.82
C GLY A 126 23.29 -4.83 13.51
N HIS A 127 22.68 -3.76 12.96
CA HIS A 127 22.72 -2.43 13.57
C HIS A 127 21.35 -2.04 14.12
N PRO A 128 21.23 -1.68 15.40
CA PRO A 128 19.93 -1.45 16.05
C PRO A 128 19.28 -0.10 15.72
N TYR A 129 20.01 0.78 15.04
CA TYR A 129 19.53 2.11 14.67
C TYR A 129 19.38 2.22 13.16
N PRO A 130 18.49 3.07 12.65
CA PRO A 130 18.48 3.40 11.24
C PRO A 130 19.80 4.05 10.83
N THR A 131 20.27 3.75 9.63
CA THR A 131 21.47 4.36 9.04
C THR A 131 21.16 5.71 8.41
N SER A 132 19.92 5.91 7.96
CA SER A 132 19.41 7.21 7.50
C SER A 132 17.91 7.33 7.69
N ILE A 133 17.47 8.56 7.86
CA ILE A 133 16.04 8.95 7.83
C ILE A 133 15.94 10.18 6.96
N HIS A 134 15.13 10.11 5.93
CA HIS A 134 14.83 11.20 5.03
C HIS A 134 13.35 11.52 5.06
N VAL A 135 13.02 12.81 5.02
CA VAL A 135 11.66 13.33 4.95
C VAL A 135 11.53 14.16 3.68
N ASP A 136 10.45 13.95 2.95
CA ASP A 136 10.09 14.73 1.78
C ASP A 136 8.64 15.21 1.97
N THR A 137 8.43 16.50 2.08
CA THR A 137 7.11 17.12 2.21
C THR A 137 6.56 17.59 0.86
N PHE A 138 7.24 17.29 -0.23
CA PHE A 138 6.85 17.70 -1.60
C PHE A 138 6.67 19.22 -1.72
N GLY A 139 7.43 19.99 -0.95
CA GLY A 139 7.34 21.46 -0.92
C GLY A 139 6.15 22.02 -0.16
N THR A 140 5.40 21.17 0.57
CA THR A 140 4.26 21.59 1.40
C THR A 140 4.61 21.83 2.88
N GLY A 141 5.90 21.70 3.24
CA GLY A 141 6.37 21.84 4.61
C GLY A 141 6.32 23.28 5.11
N GLU A 142 5.80 23.49 6.32
CA GLU A 142 5.83 24.78 7.02
C GLU A 142 7.26 25.18 7.45
N VAL A 143 8.14 24.19 7.54
CA VAL A 143 9.57 24.36 7.81
C VAL A 143 10.36 23.40 6.92
N GLU A 144 11.67 23.60 6.85
CA GLU A 144 12.57 22.75 6.07
C GLU A 144 12.47 21.27 6.46
N ASP A 145 12.45 20.37 5.49
CA ASP A 145 12.33 18.91 5.68
C ASP A 145 13.36 18.36 6.66
N ALA A 146 14.58 18.90 6.65
CA ALA A 146 15.63 18.53 7.61
C ALA A 146 15.25 18.81 9.07
N LYS A 147 14.51 19.89 9.33
CA LYS A 147 14.01 20.19 10.68
C LYS A 147 12.89 19.27 11.10
N ILE A 148 12.00 18.92 10.16
CA ILE A 148 10.94 17.93 10.39
C ILE A 148 11.56 16.54 10.67
N ALA A 149 12.58 16.14 9.91
CA ALA A 149 13.29 14.88 10.12
C ALA A 149 13.97 14.84 11.51
N ALA A 150 14.63 15.93 11.91
CA ALA A 150 15.24 16.03 13.23
C ALA A 150 14.21 15.97 14.37
N ALA A 151 13.07 16.66 14.23
CA ALA A 151 11.97 16.61 15.18
C ALA A 151 11.36 15.19 15.26
N ALA A 152 11.15 14.53 14.13
CA ALA A 152 10.66 13.16 14.09
C ALA A 152 11.61 12.20 14.83
N GLN A 153 12.92 12.34 14.63
CA GLN A 153 13.93 11.53 15.34
C GLN A 153 13.98 11.81 16.85
N ALA A 154 13.66 13.02 17.27
CA ALA A 154 13.61 13.37 18.69
C ALA A 154 12.37 12.82 19.41
N VAL A 155 11.25 12.68 18.70
CA VAL A 155 9.97 12.26 19.25
C VAL A 155 9.76 10.75 19.11
N PHE A 156 10.18 10.16 18.00
CA PHE A 156 9.91 8.76 17.64
C PHE A 156 11.19 7.93 17.66
N SER A 157 11.15 6.77 18.28
CA SER A 157 12.27 5.83 18.23
C SER A 157 12.11 4.88 17.05
N PHE A 158 13.04 4.96 16.11
CA PHE A 158 13.08 4.12 14.90
C PHE A 158 13.83 2.79 15.10
N LYS A 159 14.18 2.43 16.33
CA LYS A 159 14.77 1.11 16.60
C LYS A 159 13.73 0.01 16.36
N PRO A 160 14.06 -1.10 15.69
CA PRO A 160 13.10 -2.18 15.42
C PRO A 160 12.34 -2.68 16.65
N ALA A 161 13.02 -2.86 17.78
CA ALA A 161 12.36 -3.28 19.03
C ALA A 161 11.37 -2.23 19.57
N ASP A 162 11.74 -0.95 19.49
CA ASP A 162 10.89 0.13 19.95
C ASP A 162 9.69 0.34 19.00
N ILE A 163 9.86 0.13 17.71
CA ILE A 163 8.76 0.10 16.72
C ILE A 163 7.72 -0.95 17.10
N VAL A 164 8.17 -2.16 17.36
CA VAL A 164 7.28 -3.27 17.79
C VAL A 164 6.51 -2.90 19.04
N SER A 165 7.18 -2.28 20.02
CA SER A 165 6.57 -1.84 21.28
C SER A 165 5.61 -0.66 21.09
N GLN A 166 6.02 0.39 20.38
CA GLN A 166 5.21 1.61 20.17
C GLN A 166 3.91 1.33 19.42
N LEU A 167 3.94 0.45 18.45
CA LEU A 167 2.75 0.07 17.66
C LEU A 167 2.05 -1.19 18.22
N ASP A 168 2.59 -1.81 19.28
CA ASP A 168 2.09 -3.06 19.86
C ASP A 168 1.85 -4.14 18.79
N LEU A 169 2.88 -4.39 17.97
CA LEU A 169 2.80 -5.23 16.76
C LEU A 169 2.70 -6.73 17.03
N LEU A 170 2.79 -7.16 18.28
CA LEU A 170 2.56 -8.58 18.65
C LEU A 170 1.08 -8.95 18.74
N ARG A 171 0.18 -7.97 18.67
CA ARG A 171 -1.26 -8.20 18.58
C ARG A 171 -1.71 -8.65 17.19
N PRO A 172 -2.83 -9.34 17.06
CA PRO A 172 -3.37 -9.76 15.76
C PRO A 172 -4.10 -8.61 15.04
N ILE A 173 -3.40 -7.50 14.74
CA ILE A 173 -3.96 -6.28 14.14
C ILE A 173 -3.89 -6.25 12.60
N TYR A 174 -3.14 -7.15 12.01
CA TYR A 174 -2.73 -7.07 10.60
C TYR A 174 -3.87 -7.15 9.60
N ARG A 175 -4.97 -7.81 9.95
CA ARG A 175 -6.17 -7.83 9.10
C ARG A 175 -6.76 -6.43 8.89
N LYS A 176 -6.60 -5.53 9.86
CA LYS A 176 -7.10 -4.15 9.80
C LYS A 176 -6.14 -3.20 9.09
N SER A 177 -4.90 -3.61 8.86
CA SER A 177 -3.88 -2.81 8.16
C SER A 177 -3.76 -3.17 6.68
N THR A 178 -4.55 -4.13 6.19
CA THR A 178 -4.72 -4.42 4.75
C THR A 178 -5.93 -3.67 4.21
N HIS A 179 -5.88 -3.33 2.94
CA HIS A 179 -6.93 -2.54 2.28
C HIS A 179 -8.19 -3.37 2.06
#